data_ec1d92b0b93da79107dd2fe436bfcd92
#
_entry.id   ec1d92b0b93da79107dd2fe436bfcd92
#
_cell.length_a   1.000
_cell.length_b   1.000
_cell.length_c   1.000
_cell.angle_alpha   90.00
_cell.angle_beta   90.00
_cell.angle_gamma   90.00
#
_symmetry.space_group_name_H-M   'P 1'
#
loop_
_entity.id
_entity.type
_entity.pdbx_description
1 polymer ?
#
loop_
_entity_poly.entity_id
_entity_poly.type
_entity_poly.pdbx_seq_one_letter_code
_entity_poly.pdbx_strand_id
1 'polypeptide(L)'
;MGMDLTVWKARNHEVFKHEGWYTSGEVEEMYYARKFWDMAHNCRFVPAHYENGEFIEIDKDDVEEMIRVACEYRNYWGNYDDVPKLCELRDKCDEIFESGYKLFFEYNY
;
A
#
# COMPACT_ATOMS: atom_id res chain seq x y z
N MET A 1 -16.20 11.83 -4.66
CA MET A 1 -14.88 11.65 -4.08
C MET A 1 -14.38 10.24 -4.32
N GLY A 2 -13.16 10.15 -4.75
CA GLY A 2 -12.53 8.86 -4.97
C GLY A 2 -11.81 8.38 -3.73
N MET A 3 -11.51 7.10 -3.71
CA MET A 3 -10.59 6.52 -2.75
C MET A 3 -9.27 6.24 -3.48
N ASP A 4 -8.19 6.74 -2.92
CA ASP A 4 -6.84 6.48 -3.41
C ASP A 4 -6.10 5.59 -2.42
N LEU A 5 -5.55 4.50 -2.92
CA LEU A 5 -4.82 3.52 -2.13
C LEU A 5 -3.39 3.47 -2.63
N THR A 6 -2.44 3.63 -1.73
CA THR A 6 -1.03 3.66 -2.10
C THR A 6 -0.21 2.82 -1.13
N VAL A 7 0.78 2.11 -1.65
CA VAL A 7 1.82 1.48 -0.84
C VAL A 7 3.11 2.25 -1.08
N TRP A 8 3.66 2.77 0.00
CA TRP A 8 4.86 3.59 0.00
C TRP A 8 6.05 2.79 0.53
N LYS A 9 7.22 3.06 -0.06
CA LYS A 9 8.50 2.59 0.48
C LYS A 9 9.15 3.77 1.18
N ALA A 10 9.49 3.62 2.45
CA ALA A 10 10.15 4.65 3.25
C ALA A 10 11.01 4.01 4.33
N ARG A 11 11.97 4.78 4.88
CA ARG A 11 12.86 4.25 5.92
C ARG A 11 12.14 4.00 7.24
N ASN A 12 11.23 4.88 7.59
CA ASN A 12 10.46 4.76 8.82
C ASN A 12 9.20 5.63 8.75
N HIS A 13 8.37 5.50 9.76
CA HIS A 13 7.10 6.23 9.84
C HIS A 13 7.28 7.74 10.00
N GLU A 14 8.42 8.17 10.51
CA GLU A 14 8.67 9.59 10.81
C GLU A 14 8.66 10.47 9.56
N VAL A 15 9.02 9.90 8.40
CA VAL A 15 9.05 10.67 7.15
C VAL A 15 7.67 11.19 6.75
N PHE A 16 6.60 10.58 7.26
CA PHE A 16 5.23 10.98 6.96
C PHE A 16 4.68 12.04 7.92
N LYS A 17 5.41 12.37 8.97
CA LYS A 17 4.98 13.37 9.96
C LYS A 17 5.34 14.79 9.58
N HIS A 18 6.21 14.95 8.59
CA HIS A 18 6.66 16.26 8.16
C HIS A 18 5.88 16.71 6.94
N GLU A 19 5.55 17.99 6.92
CA GLU A 19 4.95 18.60 5.75
C GLU A 19 5.91 18.45 4.56
N GLY A 20 5.39 17.97 3.44
CA GLY A 20 6.22 17.74 2.26
C GLY A 20 6.99 16.43 2.26
N TRP A 21 6.54 15.46 2.99
CA TRP A 21 7.17 14.13 3.08
C TRP A 21 7.47 13.50 1.71
N TYR A 22 6.63 13.75 0.74
CA TYR A 22 6.79 13.22 -0.61
C TYR A 22 7.95 13.85 -1.40
N THR A 23 8.56 14.91 -0.87
CA THR A 23 9.68 15.57 -1.53
C THR A 23 11.05 15.14 -0.99
N SER A 24 11.08 14.27 0.01
CA SER A 24 12.31 13.92 0.72
C SER A 24 13.26 13.05 -0.08
N GLY A 25 12.82 12.43 -1.16
CA GLY A 25 13.62 11.46 -1.91
C GLY A 25 13.77 10.10 -1.22
N GLU A 26 13.31 10.00 0.03
CA GLU A 26 13.34 8.76 0.79
C GLU A 26 12.02 8.00 0.75
N VAL A 27 11.04 8.54 0.02
CA VAL A 27 9.70 7.98 -0.11
C VAL A 27 9.45 7.67 -1.58
N GLU A 28 9.02 6.45 -1.85
CA GLU A 28 8.73 6.01 -3.21
C GLU A 28 7.37 5.31 -3.25
N GLU A 29 6.56 5.64 -4.24
CA GLU A 29 5.29 4.96 -4.48
C GLU A 29 5.58 3.60 -5.13
N MET A 30 5.16 2.53 -4.47
CA MET A 30 5.41 1.17 -4.94
C MET A 30 4.19 0.54 -5.59
N TYR A 31 3.01 0.96 -5.20
CA TYR A 31 1.75 0.48 -5.77
C TYR A 31 0.68 1.54 -5.54
N TYR A 32 -0.16 1.74 -6.55
CA TYR A 32 -1.27 2.68 -6.48
C TYR A 32 -2.51 2.08 -7.12
N ALA A 33 -3.65 2.23 -6.46
CA ALA A 33 -4.95 1.84 -7.01
C ALA A 33 -5.98 2.91 -6.68
N ARG A 34 -6.75 3.29 -7.68
CA ARG A 34 -7.83 4.25 -7.50
C ARG A 34 -9.14 3.51 -7.28
N LYS A 35 -9.87 3.90 -6.23
CA LYS A 35 -11.22 3.39 -5.94
C LYS A 35 -11.28 1.87 -5.75
N PHE A 36 -10.24 1.28 -5.21
CA PHE A 36 -10.25 -0.15 -4.88
C PHE A 36 -10.77 -0.34 -3.45
N TRP A 37 -12.08 -0.13 -3.28
CA TRP A 37 -12.74 -0.20 -1.97
C TRP A 37 -12.58 -1.55 -1.30
N ASP A 38 -12.70 -2.64 -2.06
CA ASP A 38 -12.59 -3.98 -1.51
C ASP A 38 -11.20 -4.25 -0.93
N MET A 39 -10.16 -3.66 -1.50
CA MET A 39 -8.81 -3.79 -0.96
C MET A 39 -8.74 -3.23 0.46
N ALA A 40 -9.27 -2.03 0.66
CA ALA A 40 -9.25 -1.40 1.99
C ALA A 40 -10.13 -2.11 3.00
N HIS A 41 -11.26 -2.68 2.55
CA HIS A 41 -12.25 -3.28 3.44
C HIS A 41 -12.01 -4.76 3.76
N ASN A 42 -11.22 -5.46 2.94
CA ASN A 42 -11.05 -6.91 3.06
C ASN A 42 -9.65 -7.36 3.45
N CYS A 43 -8.67 -6.46 3.48
CA CYS A 43 -7.36 -6.79 3.98
C CYS A 43 -7.37 -6.85 5.51
N ARG A 44 -6.86 -7.94 6.07
CA ARG A 44 -6.90 -8.20 7.52
C ARG A 44 -6.09 -7.21 8.34
N PHE A 45 -5.04 -6.65 7.75
CA PHE A 45 -4.16 -5.72 8.45
C PHE A 45 -4.76 -4.31 8.60
N VAL A 46 -5.82 -4.00 7.88
CA VAL A 46 -6.48 -2.69 7.99
C VAL A 46 -7.41 -2.71 9.19
N PRO A 47 -7.18 -1.85 10.21
CA PRO A 47 -8.03 -1.85 11.39
C PRO A 47 -9.43 -1.35 11.07
N ALA A 48 -10.40 -1.81 11.87
CA ALA A 48 -11.81 -1.44 11.72
C ALA A 48 -12.03 0.08 11.87
N HIS A 49 -11.15 0.74 12.61
CA HIS A 49 -11.24 2.17 12.88
C HIS A 49 -10.12 2.93 12.15
N TYR A 50 -9.85 2.54 10.92
CA TYR A 50 -8.86 3.24 10.11
C TYR A 50 -9.28 4.69 9.89
N GLU A 51 -8.35 5.60 10.16
CA GLU A 51 -8.56 7.03 9.93
C GLU A 51 -7.94 7.45 8.60
N ASN A 52 -8.64 8.31 7.87
CA ASN A 52 -8.21 8.80 6.58
C ASN A 52 -6.80 9.40 6.65
N GLY A 53 -5.91 8.93 5.79
CA GLY A 53 -4.52 9.41 5.74
C GLY A 53 -3.58 8.73 6.74
N GLU A 54 -4.03 7.72 7.47
CA GLU A 54 -3.18 6.96 8.36
C GLU A 54 -2.29 6.01 7.57
N PHE A 55 -1.02 5.86 8.00
CA PHE A 55 -0.05 4.99 7.36
C PHE A 55 0.14 3.73 8.19
N ILE A 56 -0.12 2.57 7.59
CA ILE A 56 0.00 1.27 8.25
C ILE A 56 1.27 0.59 7.75
N GLU A 57 2.20 0.28 8.64
CA GLU A 57 3.39 -0.49 8.26
C GLU A 57 2.94 -1.91 7.90
N ILE A 58 3.38 -2.39 6.74
CA ILE A 58 3.02 -3.73 6.24
C ILE A 58 4.29 -4.54 5.94
N ASP A 59 4.13 -5.84 5.98
CA ASP A 59 5.20 -6.79 5.67
C ASP A 59 4.86 -7.60 4.42
N LYS A 60 5.67 -8.60 4.11
CA LYS A 60 5.47 -9.45 2.93
C LYS A 60 4.16 -10.23 3.01
N ASP A 61 3.78 -10.70 4.20
CA ASP A 61 2.53 -11.43 4.38
C ASP A 61 1.32 -10.51 4.12
N ASP A 62 1.44 -9.24 4.46
CA ASP A 62 0.40 -8.25 4.18
C ASP A 62 0.28 -7.99 2.67
N VAL A 63 1.40 -7.98 1.94
CA VAL A 63 1.36 -7.87 0.47
C VAL A 63 0.69 -9.12 -0.13
N GLU A 64 0.96 -10.30 0.42
CA GLU A 64 0.28 -11.53 0.02
C GLU A 64 -1.23 -11.44 0.27
N GLU A 65 -1.63 -10.84 1.38
CA GLU A 65 -3.05 -10.59 1.67
C GLU A 65 -3.67 -9.67 0.63
N MET A 66 -2.96 -8.62 0.21
CA MET A 66 -3.42 -7.73 -0.85
C MET A 66 -3.61 -8.48 -2.17
N ILE A 67 -2.70 -9.41 -2.49
CA ILE A 67 -2.81 -10.25 -3.69
C ILE A 67 -4.08 -11.11 -3.60
N ARG A 68 -4.33 -11.71 -2.45
CA ARG A 68 -5.54 -12.51 -2.24
C ARG A 68 -6.80 -11.68 -2.52
N VAL A 69 -6.87 -10.49 -1.96
CA VAL A 69 -8.01 -9.60 -2.17
C VAL A 69 -8.13 -9.20 -3.63
N ALA A 70 -7.02 -8.87 -4.28
CA ALA A 70 -7.04 -8.50 -5.70
C ALA A 70 -7.49 -9.65 -6.61
N CYS A 71 -7.25 -10.90 -6.20
CA CYS A 71 -7.74 -12.06 -6.94
C CYS A 71 -9.23 -12.30 -6.75
N GLU A 72 -9.75 -12.02 -5.55
CA GLU A 72 -11.16 -12.25 -5.22
C GLU A 72 -12.07 -11.09 -5.65
N TYR A 73 -11.55 -9.86 -5.56
CA TYR A 73 -12.31 -8.64 -5.81
C TYR A 73 -11.62 -7.83 -6.89
N ARG A 74 -12.27 -7.69 -8.02
CA ARG A 74 -11.73 -6.87 -9.10
C ARG A 74 -11.92 -5.40 -8.78
N ASN A 75 -10.88 -4.60 -9.08
CA ASN A 75 -11.02 -3.17 -9.03
C ASN A 75 -12.06 -2.73 -10.06
N TYR A 76 -13.13 -2.13 -9.59
CA TYR A 76 -14.23 -1.68 -10.44
C TYR A 76 -13.78 -0.75 -11.57
N TRP A 77 -12.71 0.02 -11.35
CA TRP A 77 -12.23 1.03 -12.29
C TRP A 77 -11.19 0.49 -13.28
N GLY A 78 -11.11 -0.83 -13.40
CA GLY A 78 -10.44 -1.46 -14.54
C GLY A 78 -8.93 -1.60 -14.46
N ASN A 79 -8.36 -1.58 -13.27
CA ASN A 79 -6.95 -1.91 -13.12
C ASN A 79 -6.78 -3.43 -13.16
N TYR A 80 -6.74 -3.97 -14.35
CA TYR A 80 -6.55 -5.41 -14.55
C TYR A 80 -5.13 -5.87 -14.22
N ASP A 81 -4.24 -4.93 -13.96
CA ASP A 81 -2.84 -5.22 -13.64
C ASP A 81 -2.53 -5.15 -12.14
N ASP A 82 -3.54 -5.06 -11.27
CA ASP A 82 -3.32 -5.04 -9.82
C ASP A 82 -2.59 -6.28 -9.33
N VAL A 83 -3.01 -7.47 -9.76
CA VAL A 83 -2.37 -8.73 -9.32
C VAL A 83 -0.92 -8.80 -9.80
N PRO A 84 -0.59 -8.58 -11.08
CA PRO A 84 0.81 -8.56 -11.53
C PRO A 84 1.66 -7.54 -10.78
N LYS A 85 1.16 -6.34 -10.55
CA LYS A 85 1.90 -5.29 -9.84
C LYS A 85 2.16 -5.67 -8.38
N LEU A 86 1.18 -6.24 -7.72
CA LEU A 86 1.33 -6.68 -6.34
C LEU A 86 2.28 -7.87 -6.22
N CYS A 87 2.24 -8.80 -7.18
CA CYS A 87 3.19 -9.90 -7.24
C CYS A 87 4.63 -9.40 -7.43
N GLU A 88 4.80 -8.39 -8.27
CA GLU A 88 6.10 -7.76 -8.46
C GLU A 88 6.59 -7.09 -7.17
N LEU A 89 5.71 -6.40 -6.46
CA LEU A 89 6.03 -5.81 -5.16
C LEU A 89 6.42 -6.89 -4.15
N ARG A 90 5.65 -7.97 -4.08
CA ARG A 90 5.96 -9.10 -3.19
C ARG A 90 7.37 -9.63 -3.44
N ASP A 91 7.74 -9.79 -4.71
CA ASP A 91 9.05 -10.32 -5.07
C ASP A 91 10.19 -9.39 -4.71
N LYS A 92 9.91 -8.09 -4.54
CA LYS A 92 10.89 -7.08 -4.12
C LYS A 92 10.96 -6.90 -2.62
N CYS A 93 10.04 -7.46 -1.84
CA CYS A 93 9.96 -7.21 -0.40
C CYS A 93 11.26 -7.50 0.33
N ASP A 94 11.87 -8.66 0.08
CA ASP A 94 13.09 -9.05 0.79
C ASP A 94 14.23 -8.04 0.54
N GLU A 95 14.40 -7.63 -0.71
CA GLU A 95 15.39 -6.62 -1.09
C GLU A 95 15.11 -5.27 -0.42
N ILE A 96 13.85 -4.84 -0.42
CA ILE A 96 13.43 -3.59 0.20
C ILE A 96 13.77 -3.59 1.69
N PHE A 97 13.40 -4.66 2.40
CA PHE A 97 13.62 -4.75 3.84
C PHE A 97 15.10 -4.90 4.19
N GLU A 98 15.86 -5.66 3.41
CA GLU A 98 17.31 -5.81 3.61
C GLU A 98 18.04 -4.48 3.39
N SER A 99 17.52 -3.61 2.54
CA SER A 99 18.07 -2.28 2.29
C SER A 99 17.72 -1.26 3.37
N GLY A 100 17.00 -1.67 4.40
CA GLY A 100 16.63 -0.80 5.53
C GLY A 100 15.36 0.01 5.30
N TYR A 101 14.60 -0.30 4.27
CA TYR A 101 13.31 0.35 4.01
C TYR A 101 12.17 -0.49 4.56
N LYS A 102 11.03 0.16 4.69
CA LYS A 102 9.76 -0.45 5.11
C LYS A 102 8.68 -0.11 4.10
N LEU A 103 7.58 -0.84 4.16
CA LEU A 103 6.41 -0.56 3.34
C LEU A 103 5.28 -0.04 4.21
N PHE A 104 4.55 0.93 3.68
CA PHE A 104 3.42 1.57 4.37
C PHE A 104 2.22 1.62 3.44
N PHE A 105 1.09 1.19 3.97
CA PHE A 105 -0.19 1.20 3.27
C PHE A 105 -0.99 2.41 3.73
N GLU A 106 -1.57 3.11 2.77
CA GLU A 106 -2.41 4.28 3.04
C GLU A 106 -3.59 4.28 2.09
N TYR A 107 -4.79 4.58 2.58
CA TYR A 107 -5.86 4.93 1.68
C TYR A 107 -6.57 6.19 2.15
N ASN A 108 -6.99 7.00 1.17
CA ASN A 108 -7.69 8.26 1.39
C ASN A 108 -9.05 8.17 0.72
N TYR A 109 -10.09 8.46 1.49
CA TYR A 109 -11.46 8.43 1.00
C TYR A 109 -12.17 9.77 1.17
#